data_a71004a837167daf8ce01962893b1e85
#
_entry.id   a71004a837167daf8ce01962893b1e85
#
_cell.length_a   1.000
_cell.length_b   1.000
_cell.length_c   1.000
_cell.angle_alpha   90.00
_cell.angle_beta   90.00
_cell.angle_gamma   90.00
#
_symmetry.space_group_name_H-M   'P 1'
#
loop_
_entity.id
_entity.type
_entity.pdbx_description
1 polymer ?
#
loop_
_entity_poly.entity_id
_entity_poly.type
_entity_poly.pdbx_seq_one_letter_code
_entity_poly.pdbx_strand_id
1 'polypeptide(L)'
;DIGRCIESWNGLAERNVSLVSYLGLTADEYSSYLQNGPEELKLLLNAQRKQRCFRIYQLNFDTEPTIPFAFMGLEAMYKAGFQQPPAAKYRKVCESSMYAPLEQTDGEILDRIYTKYNTPMEDFQGRCLAASDVIELYDEEQRLYFYREPDAYTPVRFSPAFAKPMLERQDMNE
;
A
#
# COMPACT_ATOMS: atom_id res chain seq x y z
N ASP A 1 3.67 6.89 20.13
CA ASP A 1 3.88 7.91 21.18
C ASP A 1 4.98 8.87 20.73
N ILE A 2 4.60 10.14 20.55
CA ILE A 2 5.48 11.19 20.03
C ILE A 2 6.67 11.45 20.98
N GLY A 3 6.48 11.31 22.30
CA GLY A 3 7.54 11.47 23.30
C GLY A 3 8.66 10.46 23.09
N ARG A 4 8.35 9.19 22.85
CA ARG A 4 9.33 8.15 22.54
C ARG A 4 10.09 8.43 21.23
N CYS A 5 9.39 8.97 20.23
CA CYS A 5 10.06 9.35 18.98
C CYS A 5 11.03 10.50 19.19
N ILE A 6 10.69 11.48 20.03
CA ILE A 6 11.59 12.60 20.39
C ILE A 6 12.82 12.08 21.17
N GLU A 7 12.62 11.18 22.13
CA GLU A 7 13.72 10.54 22.86
C GLU A 7 14.65 9.76 21.92
N SER A 8 14.07 8.99 21.00
CA SER A 8 14.83 8.26 19.98
C SER A 8 15.63 9.20 19.07
N TRP A 9 15.02 10.29 18.62
CA TRP A 9 15.71 11.29 17.80
C TRP A 9 16.87 11.97 18.56
N ASN A 10 16.67 12.25 19.86
CA ASN A 10 17.72 12.83 20.71
C ASN A 10 18.91 11.89 20.91
N GLY A 11 18.69 10.57 20.82
CA GLY A 11 19.73 9.55 20.92
C GLY A 11 20.52 9.30 19.63
N LEU A 12 20.15 9.91 18.49
CA LEU A 12 20.88 9.75 17.23
C LEU A 12 22.25 10.45 17.28
N ALA A 13 23.29 9.72 16.90
CA ALA A 13 24.66 10.25 16.86
C ALA A 13 24.85 11.31 15.76
N GLU A 14 24.17 11.13 14.63
CA GLU A 14 24.13 12.07 13.51
C GLU A 14 22.69 12.50 13.22
N ARG A 15 22.42 13.80 13.29
CA ARG A 15 21.10 14.39 13.05
C ARG A 15 21.04 14.99 11.65
N ASN A 16 20.95 14.13 10.65
CA ASN A 16 20.84 14.56 9.25
C ASN A 16 19.41 15.02 8.86
N VAL A 17 18.44 14.86 9.77
CA VAL A 17 17.03 15.17 9.56
C VAL A 17 16.54 16.04 10.71
N SER A 18 15.73 17.06 10.44
CA SER A 18 15.11 17.85 11.49
C SER A 18 14.14 17.01 12.33
N LEU A 19 13.91 17.40 13.59
CA LEU A 19 12.92 16.71 14.45
C LEU A 19 11.55 16.66 13.80
N VAL A 20 11.12 17.75 13.18
CA VAL A 20 9.82 17.84 12.46
C VAL A 20 9.74 16.80 11.36
N SER A 21 10.77 16.71 10.51
CA SER A 21 10.83 15.71 9.44
C SER A 21 10.94 14.27 9.98
N TYR A 22 11.67 14.06 11.06
CA TYR A 22 11.79 12.76 11.72
C TYR A 22 10.44 12.28 12.28
N LEU A 23 9.65 13.19 12.84
CA LEU A 23 8.30 12.91 13.32
C LEU A 23 7.27 12.76 12.18
N GLY A 24 7.64 13.11 10.95
CA GLY A 24 6.73 13.10 9.80
C GLY A 24 5.61 14.15 9.91
N LEU A 25 5.87 15.24 10.62
CA LEU A 25 4.94 16.34 10.82
C LEU A 25 5.25 17.50 9.88
N THR A 26 4.25 18.31 9.58
CA THR A 26 4.46 19.65 9.01
C THR A 26 4.91 20.63 10.11
N ALA A 27 5.41 21.79 9.73
CA ALA A 27 5.77 22.84 10.68
C ALA A 27 4.57 23.30 11.52
N ASP A 28 3.38 23.39 10.90
CA ASP A 28 2.14 23.81 11.56
C ASP A 28 1.65 22.74 12.56
N GLU A 29 1.69 21.47 12.18
CA GLU A 29 1.36 20.35 13.06
C GLU A 29 2.30 20.30 14.28
N TYR A 30 3.59 20.52 14.06
CA TYR A 30 4.56 20.57 15.17
C TYR A 30 4.35 21.78 16.06
N SER A 31 4.04 22.95 15.49
CA SER A 31 3.70 24.15 16.26
C SER A 31 2.45 23.93 17.12
N SER A 32 1.41 23.28 16.56
CA SER A 32 0.20 22.91 17.29
C SER A 32 0.52 21.96 18.46
N TYR A 33 1.39 20.97 18.23
CA TYR A 33 1.86 20.07 19.30
C TYR A 33 2.54 20.82 20.45
N LEU A 34 3.42 21.76 20.13
CA LEU A 34 4.14 22.53 21.16
C LEU A 34 3.23 23.45 21.97
N GLN A 35 2.18 24.00 21.34
CA GLN A 35 1.26 24.93 21.98
C GLN A 35 0.16 24.21 22.76
N ASN A 36 -0.39 23.15 22.22
CA ASN A 36 -1.65 22.55 22.68
C ASN A 36 -1.49 21.11 23.21
N GLY A 37 -0.31 20.52 23.03
CA GLY A 37 0.01 19.17 23.52
C GLY A 37 -0.41 18.03 22.57
N PRO A 38 -0.19 16.77 23.00
CA PRO A 38 -0.34 15.59 22.14
C PRO A 38 -1.78 15.27 21.75
N GLU A 39 -2.77 15.59 22.61
CA GLU A 39 -4.16 15.28 22.32
C GLU A 39 -4.73 16.18 21.21
N GLU A 40 -4.37 17.46 21.22
CA GLU A 40 -4.78 18.40 20.16
C GLU A 40 -4.13 18.04 18.83
N LEU A 41 -2.83 17.68 18.83
CA LEU A 41 -2.17 17.19 17.64
C LEU A 41 -2.87 15.94 17.09
N LYS A 42 -3.27 15.01 17.95
CA LYS A 42 -4.00 13.80 17.54
C LYS A 42 -5.33 14.13 16.87
N LEU A 43 -6.07 15.09 17.41
CA LEU A 43 -7.30 15.57 16.77
C LEU A 43 -7.04 16.22 15.42
N LEU A 44 -6.01 17.07 15.32
CA LEU A 44 -5.59 17.70 14.08
C LEU A 44 -5.19 16.69 13.02
N LEU A 45 -4.36 15.71 13.38
CA LEU A 45 -3.94 14.64 12.46
C LEU A 45 -5.12 13.79 11.98
N ASN A 46 -6.05 13.47 12.87
CA ASN A 46 -7.26 12.73 12.50
C ASN A 46 -8.17 13.52 11.56
N ALA A 47 -8.23 14.85 11.71
CA ALA A 47 -9.00 15.74 10.84
C ALA A 47 -8.34 15.95 9.47
N GLN A 48 -7.01 15.92 9.38
CA GLN A 48 -6.24 16.20 8.16
C GLN A 48 -5.81 14.95 7.40
N ARG A 49 -5.93 13.77 7.99
CA ARG A 49 -5.51 12.49 7.40
C ARG A 49 -6.65 11.48 7.44
N LYS A 50 -6.77 10.72 6.36
CA LYS A 50 -7.71 9.61 6.25
C LYS A 50 -6.93 8.29 6.23
N GLN A 51 -7.44 7.28 6.91
CA GLN A 51 -6.95 5.93 6.75
C GLN A 51 -7.38 5.40 5.38
N ARG A 52 -6.42 4.94 4.60
CA ARG A 52 -6.64 4.33 3.30
C ARG A 52 -6.29 2.85 3.41
N CYS A 53 -7.29 2.01 3.22
CA CYS A 53 -7.13 0.57 3.23
C CYS A 53 -6.81 0.08 1.82
N PHE A 54 -5.97 -0.95 1.72
CA PHE A 54 -5.63 -1.54 0.43
C PHE A 54 -5.38 -3.03 0.51
N ARG A 55 -5.55 -3.70 -0.62
CA ARG A 55 -5.17 -5.08 -0.85
C ARG A 55 -4.34 -5.18 -2.10
N ILE A 56 -3.40 -6.11 -2.12
CA ILE A 56 -2.58 -6.43 -3.29
C ILE A 56 -2.90 -7.84 -3.74
N TYR A 57 -3.18 -7.97 -5.03
CA TYR A 57 -3.43 -9.23 -5.71
C TYR A 57 -2.34 -9.46 -6.75
N GLN A 58 -1.71 -10.62 -6.71
CA GLN A 58 -0.66 -11.00 -7.64
C GLN A 58 -1.04 -12.28 -8.39
N LEU A 59 -0.59 -12.41 -9.64
CA LEU A 59 -0.76 -13.62 -10.41
C LEU A 59 -0.18 -14.81 -9.64
N ASN A 60 -0.95 -15.88 -9.58
CA ASN A 60 -0.60 -17.10 -8.88
C ASN A 60 -0.20 -18.20 -9.85
N PHE A 61 1.05 -18.62 -9.79
CA PHE A 61 1.64 -19.60 -10.69
C PHE A 61 1.57 -21.04 -10.17
N ASP A 62 0.94 -21.30 -9.01
CA ASP A 62 0.87 -22.63 -8.41
C ASP A 62 0.17 -23.66 -9.31
N THR A 63 -0.88 -23.22 -10.02
CA THR A 63 -1.70 -24.09 -10.89
C THR A 63 -1.46 -23.85 -12.38
N GLU A 64 -0.90 -22.73 -12.74
CA GLU A 64 -0.65 -22.32 -14.12
C GLU A 64 0.72 -21.64 -14.20
N PRO A 65 1.79 -22.41 -14.48
CA PRO A 65 3.16 -21.90 -14.46
C PRO A 65 3.43 -20.80 -15.48
N THR A 66 2.62 -20.71 -16.54
CA THR A 66 2.81 -19.74 -17.61
C THR A 66 1.51 -18.98 -17.85
N ILE A 67 1.52 -17.69 -17.57
CA ILE A 67 0.39 -16.79 -17.83
C ILE A 67 0.85 -15.78 -18.90
N PRO A 68 0.18 -15.72 -20.07
CA PRO A 68 0.68 -14.97 -21.24
C PRO A 68 0.91 -13.49 -21.03
N PHE A 69 0.20 -12.87 -20.06
CA PHE A 69 0.30 -11.43 -19.76
C PHE A 69 1.05 -11.14 -18.46
N ALA A 70 1.68 -12.16 -17.87
CA ALA A 70 2.44 -11.97 -16.63
C ALA A 70 3.55 -10.94 -16.81
N PHE A 71 3.64 -9.99 -15.87
CA PHE A 71 4.60 -8.88 -15.85
C PHE A 71 4.47 -7.91 -17.04
N MET A 72 3.31 -7.89 -17.68
CA MET A 72 3.02 -7.03 -18.82
C MET A 72 1.85 -6.10 -18.54
N GLY A 73 1.67 -5.09 -19.40
CA GLY A 73 0.54 -4.18 -19.35
C GLY A 73 -0.77 -4.80 -19.85
N LEU A 74 -1.86 -4.05 -19.70
CA LEU A 74 -3.22 -4.48 -20.09
C LEU A 74 -3.34 -4.92 -21.55
N GLU A 75 -2.58 -4.31 -22.45
CA GLU A 75 -2.62 -4.70 -23.86
C GLU A 75 -2.29 -6.19 -24.08
N ALA A 76 -1.30 -6.70 -23.34
CA ALA A 76 -0.94 -8.12 -23.41
C ALA A 76 -2.07 -9.00 -22.85
N MET A 77 -2.73 -8.56 -21.78
CA MET A 77 -3.89 -9.24 -21.21
C MET A 77 -5.06 -9.30 -22.21
N TYR A 78 -5.34 -8.18 -22.90
CA TYR A 78 -6.39 -8.15 -23.94
C TYR A 78 -6.05 -9.05 -25.12
N LYS A 79 -4.78 -9.09 -25.57
CA LYS A 79 -4.31 -10.01 -26.60
C LYS A 79 -4.43 -11.49 -26.19
N ALA A 80 -4.34 -11.76 -24.89
CA ALA A 80 -4.58 -13.10 -24.32
C ALA A 80 -6.07 -13.46 -24.18
N GLY A 81 -6.98 -12.57 -24.61
CA GLY A 81 -8.43 -12.82 -24.66
C GLY A 81 -9.20 -12.39 -23.39
N PHE A 82 -8.57 -11.71 -22.46
CA PHE A 82 -9.23 -11.24 -21.23
C PHE A 82 -9.62 -9.76 -21.37
N GLN A 83 -10.85 -9.42 -21.06
CA GLN A 83 -11.33 -8.02 -21.05
C GLN A 83 -11.08 -7.32 -19.71
N GLN A 84 -10.81 -8.07 -18.67
CA GLN A 84 -10.48 -7.61 -17.32
C GLN A 84 -9.54 -8.60 -16.66
N PRO A 85 -8.79 -8.21 -15.62
CA PRO A 85 -7.93 -9.15 -14.91
C PRO A 85 -8.73 -10.35 -14.40
N PRO A 86 -8.39 -11.58 -14.84
CA PRO A 86 -9.13 -12.80 -14.47
C PRO A 86 -8.83 -13.16 -13.01
N ALA A 87 -9.67 -12.73 -12.08
CA ALA A 87 -9.44 -12.82 -10.65
C ALA A 87 -9.10 -14.23 -10.16
N ALA A 88 -9.63 -15.28 -10.80
CA ALA A 88 -9.30 -16.66 -10.46
C ALA A 88 -7.80 -17.03 -10.65
N LYS A 89 -7.07 -16.25 -11.45
CA LYS A 89 -5.62 -16.41 -11.63
C LYS A 89 -4.79 -15.63 -10.61
N TYR A 90 -5.43 -14.88 -9.72
CA TYR A 90 -4.76 -14.04 -8.72
C TYR A 90 -4.88 -14.63 -7.32
N ARG A 91 -3.94 -14.28 -6.47
CA ARG A 91 -3.96 -14.50 -5.02
C ARG A 91 -3.84 -13.16 -4.31
N LYS A 92 -4.62 -12.94 -3.27
CA LYS A 92 -4.41 -11.86 -2.33
C LYS A 92 -3.12 -12.14 -1.55
N VAL A 93 -2.15 -11.22 -1.59
CA VAL A 93 -0.84 -11.35 -0.94
C VAL A 93 -0.60 -10.31 0.15
N CYS A 94 -1.46 -9.30 0.20
CA CYS A 94 -1.40 -8.25 1.22
C CYS A 94 -2.78 -7.69 1.51
N GLU A 95 -2.99 -7.37 2.77
CA GLU A 95 -4.10 -6.54 3.25
C GLU A 95 -3.56 -5.63 4.34
N SER A 96 -3.64 -4.32 4.12
CA SER A 96 -3.03 -3.34 5.03
C SER A 96 -3.70 -1.97 4.89
N SER A 97 -3.22 -1.02 5.64
CA SER A 97 -3.67 0.37 5.56
C SER A 97 -2.53 1.35 5.77
N MET A 98 -2.76 2.58 5.36
CA MET A 98 -1.87 3.71 5.63
C MET A 98 -2.69 4.96 5.92
N TYR A 99 -2.12 5.89 6.65
CA TYR A 99 -2.67 7.24 6.79
C TYR A 99 -2.14 8.12 5.67
N ALA A 100 -3.02 8.87 5.05
CA ALA A 100 -2.72 9.78 3.97
C ALA A 100 -3.43 11.13 4.19
N PRO A 101 -2.80 12.26 3.84
CA PRO A 101 -3.47 13.56 3.78
C PRO A 101 -4.76 13.47 2.95
N LEU A 102 -5.77 14.25 3.32
CA LEU A 102 -7.07 14.23 2.65
C LEU A 102 -6.99 14.60 1.16
N GLU A 103 -6.07 15.50 0.82
CA GLU A 103 -5.82 15.98 -0.54
C GLU A 103 -4.98 15.01 -1.40
N GLN A 104 -4.40 13.95 -0.79
CA GLN A 104 -3.57 13.00 -1.53
C GLN A 104 -4.42 12.19 -2.51
N THR A 105 -4.03 12.19 -3.77
CA THR A 105 -4.73 11.48 -4.85
C THR A 105 -4.52 9.97 -4.76
N ASP A 106 -5.40 9.19 -5.39
CA ASP A 106 -5.26 7.74 -5.49
C ASP A 106 -3.94 7.34 -6.18
N GLY A 107 -3.50 8.10 -7.21
CA GLY A 107 -2.22 7.88 -7.87
C GLY A 107 -1.02 7.99 -6.93
N GLU A 108 -0.98 9.05 -6.11
CA GLU A 108 0.08 9.25 -5.12
C GLU A 108 0.06 8.15 -4.03
N ILE A 109 -1.11 7.66 -3.65
CA ILE A 109 -1.24 6.53 -2.71
C ILE A 109 -0.72 5.25 -3.34
N LEU A 110 -1.06 4.99 -4.60
CA LEU A 110 -0.55 3.83 -5.35
C LEU A 110 0.96 3.87 -5.49
N ASP A 111 1.56 5.04 -5.73
CA ASP A 111 3.02 5.22 -5.79
C ASP A 111 3.69 4.94 -4.44
N ARG A 112 3.07 5.34 -3.34
CA ARG A 112 3.56 5.00 -1.99
C ARG A 112 3.50 3.49 -1.72
N ILE A 113 2.41 2.83 -2.13
CA ILE A 113 2.26 1.37 -2.03
C ILE A 113 3.35 0.70 -2.87
N TYR A 114 3.56 1.14 -4.10
CA TYR A 114 4.60 0.60 -4.98
C TYR A 114 5.98 0.75 -4.36
N THR A 115 6.34 1.94 -3.90
CA THR A 115 7.63 2.19 -3.26
C THR A 115 7.89 1.26 -2.08
N LYS A 116 6.85 1.01 -1.26
CA LYS A 116 6.95 0.12 -0.11
C LYS A 116 7.12 -1.35 -0.52
N TYR A 117 6.35 -1.82 -1.50
CA TYR A 117 6.26 -3.24 -1.85
C TYR A 117 7.08 -3.63 -3.09
N ASN A 118 7.85 -2.71 -3.65
CA ASN A 118 8.79 -2.97 -4.75
C ASN A 118 10.17 -3.42 -4.26
N THR A 119 10.32 -3.65 -2.97
CA THR A 119 11.53 -4.20 -2.34
C THR A 119 11.19 -5.46 -1.57
N PRO A 120 12.11 -6.44 -1.48
CA PRO A 120 11.88 -7.62 -0.66
C PRO A 120 11.59 -7.26 0.80
N MET A 121 10.57 -7.88 1.38
CA MET A 121 10.18 -7.68 2.78
C MET A 121 9.93 -9.05 3.43
N GLU A 122 10.46 -9.27 4.63
CA GLU A 122 10.34 -10.56 5.35
C GLU A 122 8.89 -10.94 5.66
N ASP A 123 8.05 -9.95 5.97
CA ASP A 123 6.64 -10.16 6.33
C ASP A 123 5.66 -10.11 5.15
N PHE A 124 6.14 -9.92 3.93
CA PHE A 124 5.32 -9.84 2.73
C PHE A 124 5.25 -11.18 2.03
N GLN A 125 4.04 -11.74 1.89
CA GLN A 125 3.83 -13.06 1.26
C GLN A 125 3.94 -13.05 -0.26
N GLY A 126 3.99 -11.87 -0.86
CA GLY A 126 4.09 -11.67 -2.30
C GLY A 126 5.53 -11.47 -2.77
N ARG A 127 5.71 -11.48 -4.09
CA ARG A 127 6.90 -10.96 -4.75
C ARG A 127 6.88 -9.43 -4.79
N CYS A 128 8.00 -8.80 -5.11
CA CYS A 128 8.03 -7.36 -5.38
C CYS A 128 6.93 -6.98 -6.37
N LEU A 129 6.29 -5.84 -6.11
CA LEU A 129 5.18 -5.33 -6.91
C LEU A 129 5.66 -5.03 -8.33
N ALA A 130 4.94 -5.52 -9.33
CA ALA A 130 5.33 -5.43 -10.73
C ALA A 130 4.11 -5.23 -11.64
N ALA A 131 4.35 -5.02 -12.94
CA ALA A 131 3.29 -5.00 -13.93
C ALA A 131 2.46 -6.29 -13.86
N SER A 132 1.18 -6.21 -14.17
CA SER A 132 0.12 -7.20 -14.02
C SER A 132 -0.43 -7.40 -12.61
N ASP A 133 0.11 -6.77 -11.57
CA ASP A 133 -0.49 -6.81 -10.24
C ASP A 133 -1.74 -5.93 -10.18
N VAL A 134 -2.68 -6.28 -9.30
CA VAL A 134 -3.89 -5.51 -9.06
C VAL A 134 -3.87 -4.99 -7.63
N ILE A 135 -4.09 -3.69 -7.47
CA ILE A 135 -4.20 -3.03 -6.18
C ILE A 135 -5.64 -2.58 -5.99
N GLU A 136 -6.24 -2.99 -4.89
CA GLU A 136 -7.53 -2.49 -4.41
C GLU A 136 -7.29 -1.37 -3.40
N LEU A 137 -7.86 -0.20 -3.64
CA LEU A 137 -8.03 0.84 -2.62
C LEU A 137 -9.49 0.82 -2.18
N TYR A 138 -9.73 0.76 -0.87
CA TYR A 138 -11.09 0.68 -0.36
C TYR A 138 -11.27 1.43 0.95
N ASP A 139 -12.52 1.83 1.19
CA ASP A 139 -13.03 2.34 2.45
C ASP A 139 -14.46 1.83 2.65
N GLU A 140 -15.23 2.48 3.54
CA GLU A 140 -16.62 2.09 3.84
C GLU A 140 -17.57 2.35 2.67
N GLU A 141 -17.25 3.34 1.80
CA GLU A 141 -18.14 3.81 0.74
C GLU A 141 -17.80 3.25 -0.63
N GLN A 142 -16.53 2.98 -0.90
CA GLN A 142 -16.07 2.64 -2.25
C GLN A 142 -14.97 1.59 -2.27
N ARG A 143 -14.86 0.92 -3.41
CA ARG A 143 -13.79 -0.01 -3.76
C ARG A 143 -13.32 0.28 -5.17
N LEU A 144 -12.04 0.57 -5.33
CA LEU A 144 -11.40 0.88 -6.60
C LEU A 144 -10.29 -0.12 -6.85
N TYR A 145 -10.21 -0.60 -8.08
CA TYR A 145 -9.18 -1.56 -8.48
C TYR A 145 -8.31 -0.96 -9.57
N PHE A 146 -7.01 -1.11 -9.43
CA PHE A 146 -6.01 -0.58 -10.34
C PHE A 146 -5.08 -1.68 -10.80
N TYR A 147 -4.95 -1.83 -12.10
CA TYR A 147 -3.96 -2.70 -12.71
C TYR A 147 -2.63 -1.94 -12.81
N ARG A 148 -1.56 -2.57 -12.36
CA ARG A 148 -0.22 -2.01 -12.50
C ARG A 148 0.27 -2.22 -13.92
N GLU A 149 0.40 -1.15 -14.67
CA GLU A 149 1.13 -1.07 -15.92
C GLU A 149 2.64 -1.01 -15.64
N PRO A 150 3.54 -1.13 -16.63
CA PRO A 150 4.98 -0.99 -16.40
C PRO A 150 5.37 0.32 -15.70
N ASP A 151 4.69 1.42 -15.99
CA ASP A 151 5.00 2.77 -15.50
C ASP A 151 3.77 3.60 -15.07
N ALA A 152 2.60 2.98 -15.00
CA ALA A 152 1.34 3.65 -14.64
C ALA A 152 0.37 2.72 -13.90
N TYR A 153 -0.81 3.25 -13.56
CA TYR A 153 -1.93 2.49 -13.01
C TYR A 153 -3.18 2.78 -13.83
N THR A 154 -3.89 1.73 -14.21
CA THR A 154 -5.13 1.84 -14.97
C THR A 154 -6.29 1.30 -14.13
N PRO A 155 -7.36 2.09 -13.91
CA PRO A 155 -8.56 1.58 -13.26
C PRO A 155 -9.15 0.42 -14.04
N VAL A 156 -9.51 -0.65 -13.34
CA VAL A 156 -10.05 -1.88 -13.94
C VAL A 156 -11.24 -2.41 -13.13
N ARG A 157 -12.00 -3.30 -13.74
CA ARG A 157 -12.95 -4.13 -13.00
C ARG A 157 -12.22 -5.38 -12.50
N PHE A 158 -12.49 -5.74 -11.26
CA PHE A 158 -11.93 -6.92 -10.65
C PHE A 158 -12.95 -7.55 -9.70
N SER A 159 -13.02 -8.87 -9.64
CA SER A 159 -13.97 -9.60 -8.81
C SER A 159 -13.22 -10.40 -7.73
N PRO A 160 -12.86 -9.78 -6.59
CA PRO A 160 -11.96 -10.36 -5.60
C PRO A 160 -12.48 -11.66 -4.97
N ALA A 161 -13.80 -11.91 -5.04
CA ALA A 161 -14.39 -13.15 -4.55
C ALA A 161 -13.88 -14.40 -5.27
N PHE A 162 -13.37 -14.27 -6.49
CA PHE A 162 -12.78 -15.38 -7.26
C PHE A 162 -11.27 -15.50 -7.07
N ALA A 163 -10.60 -14.52 -6.45
CA ALA A 163 -9.19 -14.59 -6.16
C ALA A 163 -8.91 -15.56 -5.02
N LYS A 164 -7.75 -16.22 -5.06
CA LYS A 164 -7.32 -17.08 -3.96
C LYS A 164 -7.04 -16.25 -2.71
N PRO A 165 -7.36 -16.75 -1.51
CA PRO A 165 -7.06 -16.06 -0.26
C PRO A 165 -5.54 -15.96 -0.02
N MET A 166 -5.15 -15.15 0.95
CA MET A 166 -3.79 -15.15 1.49
C MET A 166 -3.47 -16.55 2.05
N LEU A 167 -2.20 -16.94 1.97
CA LEU A 167 -1.73 -18.11 2.67
C LEU A 167 -1.83 -17.86 4.18
N GLU A 168 -2.34 -18.83 4.91
CA GLU A 168 -2.27 -18.81 6.37
C GLU A 168 -0.78 -18.87 6.77
N ARG A 169 -0.38 -17.99 7.69
CA ARG A 169 0.94 -18.13 8.31
C ARG A 169 0.88 -19.44 9.09
N GLN A 170 1.63 -20.44 8.64
CA GLN A 170 1.94 -21.56 9.50
C GLN A 170 2.77 -20.97 10.64
N ASP A 171 2.24 -21.01 11.85
CA ASP A 171 3.00 -20.73 13.05
C ASP A 171 4.19 -21.68 13.04
N MET A 172 5.38 -21.14 12.71
CA MET A 172 6.63 -21.85 12.87
C MET A 172 6.97 -21.86 14.36
N ASN A 173 6.18 -22.62 15.14
CA ASN A 173 6.49 -23.07 16.48
C ASN A 173 6.73 -24.59 16.40
N GLU A 174 7.92 -24.95 16.01
CA GLU A 174 8.60 -26.15 16.49
C GLU A 174 10.11 -25.93 16.51
#